data_8f65c540d187e61f10ec865b69239a6d
#
_entry.id   8f65c540d187e61f10ec865b69239a6d
#
_cell.length_a   1.000
_cell.length_b   1.000
_cell.length_c   1.000
_cell.angle_alpha   90.00
_cell.angle_beta   90.00
_cell.angle_gamma   90.00
#
_symmetry.space_group_name_H-M   'P 1'
#
loop_
_entity.id
_entity.type
_entity.pdbx_description
1 polymer ?
#
loop_
_entity_poly.entity_id
_entity_poly.type
_entity_poly.pdbx_seq_one_letter_code
_entity_poly.pdbx_strand_id
1 'polypeptide(L)'
;HKGLYSPQGVGVLCFSKRSKLKPIRFGGTGTESENVYQPIGSIESYESGTLATPNILGLGAGLDFVKNNFKKINSKIDDLGTYLNYELSNISGVKVYTHPNNSFGIIGFNVKDYGSSEVSQILSDKYCICTRGGLHCAGLKHKALGTLEQGIVRASLSYFNSFSDCVK
;
A
#
# COMPACT_ATOMS: atom_id res chain seq x y z
N HIS A 1 -0.79 6.89 -3.14
CA HIS A 1 -2.16 6.76 -2.61
C HIS A 1 -2.31 5.68 -1.53
N LYS A 2 -1.22 5.23 -0.92
CA LYS A 2 -1.21 4.24 0.16
C LYS A 2 -0.63 4.89 1.42
N GLY A 3 0.53 4.47 1.90
CA GLY A 3 1.15 5.00 3.11
C GLY A 3 1.48 6.50 3.11
N LEU A 4 1.45 7.18 1.96
CA LEU A 4 1.61 8.63 1.87
C LEU A 4 0.28 9.39 1.86
N TYR A 5 -0.87 8.72 1.96
CA TYR A 5 -2.21 9.34 1.99
C TYR A 5 -2.48 10.30 0.83
N SER A 6 -1.95 10.01 -0.35
CA SER A 6 -2.08 10.86 -1.54
C SER A 6 -3.21 10.40 -2.47
N PRO A 7 -3.69 11.24 -3.40
CA PRO A 7 -4.57 10.80 -4.48
C PRO A 7 -3.94 9.72 -5.35
N GLN A 8 -4.78 8.96 -6.05
CA GLN A 8 -4.32 7.98 -7.04
C GLN A 8 -3.72 8.68 -8.27
N GLY A 9 -2.85 7.98 -8.98
CA GLY A 9 -2.30 8.46 -10.25
C GLY A 9 -1.09 9.41 -10.11
N VAL A 10 -0.56 9.57 -8.91
CA VAL A 10 0.68 10.33 -8.66
C VAL A 10 1.71 9.45 -7.97
N GLY A 11 2.96 9.64 -8.29
CA GLY A 11 4.09 8.97 -7.66
C GLY A 11 5.32 9.88 -7.64
N VAL A 12 6.32 9.49 -6.88
CA VAL A 12 7.59 10.23 -6.75
C VAL A 12 8.73 9.29 -7.11
N LEU A 13 9.59 9.74 -8.00
CA LEU A 13 10.86 9.09 -8.29
C LEU A 13 12.00 9.92 -7.70
N CYS A 14 12.68 9.37 -6.71
CA CYS A 14 13.88 9.96 -6.12
C CYS A 14 15.11 9.22 -6.60
N PHE A 15 16.07 9.94 -7.11
CA PHE A 15 17.33 9.35 -7.56
C PHE A 15 18.54 10.22 -7.20
N SER A 16 19.68 9.57 -7.05
CA SER A 16 20.95 10.25 -6.75
C SER A 16 21.47 11.00 -7.99
N LYS A 17 22.16 12.12 -7.77
CA LYS A 17 22.91 12.82 -8.85
C LYS A 17 23.93 11.92 -9.58
N ARG A 18 24.32 10.80 -8.96
CA ARG A 18 25.22 9.82 -9.59
C ARG A 18 24.50 8.85 -10.53
N SER A 19 23.18 8.80 -10.46
CA SER A 19 22.36 7.90 -11.28
C SER A 19 22.28 8.45 -12.70
N LYS A 20 22.65 7.63 -13.68
CA LYS A 20 22.54 7.96 -15.10
C LYS A 20 21.22 7.41 -15.63
N LEU A 21 20.14 8.14 -15.37
CA LEU A 21 18.83 7.78 -15.90
C LEU A 21 18.68 8.32 -17.33
N LYS A 22 17.88 7.60 -18.13
CA LYS A 22 17.46 8.06 -19.45
C LYS A 22 15.94 8.22 -19.46
N PRO A 23 15.41 9.26 -20.10
CA PRO A 23 13.98 9.35 -20.35
C PRO A 23 13.49 8.10 -21.11
N ILE A 24 12.30 7.62 -20.76
CA ILE A 24 11.64 6.51 -21.44
C ILE A 24 10.34 6.94 -22.13
N ARG A 25 9.93 8.20 -21.92
CA ARG A 25 8.82 8.84 -22.61
C ARG A 25 9.30 10.16 -23.17
N PHE A 26 8.82 10.49 -24.35
CA PHE A 26 9.15 11.70 -25.10
C PHE A 26 7.86 12.42 -25.47
N GLY A 27 7.89 13.75 -25.43
CA GLY A 27 6.74 14.58 -25.77
C GLY A 27 6.87 15.98 -25.19
N GLY A 28 5.86 16.81 -25.38
CA GLY A 28 5.86 18.18 -24.86
C GLY A 28 6.07 18.22 -23.35
N THR A 29 7.05 19.01 -22.92
CA THR A 29 7.42 19.17 -21.50
C THR A 29 6.85 20.46 -20.89
N GLY A 30 6.22 21.33 -21.71
CA GLY A 30 5.79 22.67 -21.31
C GLY A 30 6.92 23.69 -21.21
N THR A 31 8.15 23.28 -21.52
CA THR A 31 9.34 24.13 -21.60
C THR A 31 9.97 23.97 -22.98
N GLU A 32 10.73 24.95 -23.44
CA GLU A 32 11.43 24.93 -24.72
C GLU A 32 10.55 24.51 -25.91
N SER A 33 9.36 25.09 -26.05
CA SER A 33 8.31 24.68 -27.01
C SER A 33 8.76 24.77 -28.47
N GLU A 34 9.78 25.54 -28.79
CA GLU A 34 10.35 25.67 -30.14
C GLU A 34 11.42 24.60 -30.43
N ASN A 35 11.88 23.89 -29.39
CA ASN A 35 12.89 22.85 -29.54
C ASN A 35 12.20 21.52 -29.94
N VAL A 36 12.63 20.95 -31.07
CA VAL A 36 12.12 19.66 -31.56
C VAL A 36 12.71 18.46 -30.83
N TYR A 37 13.69 18.67 -30.00
CA TYR A 37 14.35 17.62 -29.23
C TYR A 37 13.92 17.67 -27.75
N GLN A 38 13.87 16.49 -27.13
CA GLN A 38 13.65 16.38 -25.69
C GLN A 38 14.75 17.13 -24.91
N PRO A 39 14.42 17.97 -23.91
CA PRO A 39 15.40 18.58 -23.03
C PRO A 39 16.35 17.53 -22.43
N ILE A 40 17.61 17.88 -22.23
CA ILE A 40 18.61 16.98 -21.65
C ILE A 40 19.18 17.60 -20.39
N GLY A 41 19.31 16.78 -19.34
CA GLY A 41 19.97 17.18 -18.08
C GLY A 41 19.12 17.97 -17.11
N SER A 42 17.86 18.19 -17.41
CA SER A 42 16.88 18.82 -16.53
C SER A 42 15.85 17.81 -16.04
N ILE A 43 15.08 18.15 -15.00
CA ILE A 43 14.00 17.29 -14.48
C ILE A 43 12.91 17.13 -15.53
N GLU A 44 12.63 18.16 -16.29
CA GLU A 44 11.64 18.17 -17.37
C GLU A 44 11.92 17.11 -18.44
N SER A 45 13.18 16.69 -18.58
CA SER A 45 13.52 15.60 -19.51
C SER A 45 12.84 14.27 -19.18
N TYR A 46 12.39 14.08 -17.94
CA TYR A 46 11.69 12.88 -17.48
C TYR A 46 10.17 13.04 -17.43
N GLU A 47 9.67 14.25 -17.65
CA GLU A 47 8.26 14.62 -17.60
C GLU A 47 7.75 14.93 -18.99
N SER A 48 6.89 14.09 -19.53
CA SER A 48 6.24 14.36 -20.83
C SER A 48 4.73 14.45 -20.65
N GLY A 49 4.15 15.49 -21.25
CA GLY A 49 2.72 15.82 -21.11
C GLY A 49 2.41 16.71 -19.91
N THR A 50 1.16 17.10 -19.81
CA THR A 50 0.67 17.96 -18.72
C THR A 50 0.75 17.23 -17.38
N LEU A 51 1.36 17.85 -16.39
CA LEU A 51 1.46 17.31 -15.05
C LEU A 51 0.08 17.27 -14.36
N ALA A 52 -0.15 16.21 -13.56
CA ALA A 52 -1.35 16.06 -12.74
C ALA A 52 -1.29 16.97 -11.51
N THR A 53 -1.29 18.29 -11.70
CA THR A 53 -1.11 19.30 -10.65
C THR A 53 -2.01 19.10 -9.42
N PRO A 54 -3.33 18.82 -9.56
CA PRO A 54 -4.18 18.57 -8.40
C PRO A 54 -3.70 17.37 -7.56
N ASN A 55 -3.24 16.30 -8.22
CA ASN A 55 -2.74 15.11 -7.52
C ASN A 55 -1.39 15.35 -6.87
N ILE A 56 -0.53 16.17 -7.47
CA ILE A 56 0.76 16.58 -6.90
C ILE A 56 0.53 17.41 -5.65
N LEU A 57 -0.40 18.36 -5.66
CA LEU A 57 -0.77 19.14 -4.49
C LEU A 57 -1.35 18.25 -3.37
N GLY A 58 -2.21 17.31 -3.74
CA GLY A 58 -2.76 16.33 -2.79
C GLY A 58 -1.66 15.43 -2.19
N LEU A 59 -0.65 15.04 -2.98
CA LEU A 59 0.53 14.32 -2.47
C LEU A 59 1.32 15.19 -1.47
N GLY A 60 1.49 16.48 -1.73
CA GLY A 60 2.11 17.42 -0.81
C GLY A 60 1.42 17.43 0.56
N ALA A 61 0.09 17.56 0.57
CA ALA A 61 -0.70 17.50 1.80
C ALA A 61 -0.55 16.17 2.55
N GLY A 62 -0.55 15.06 1.83
CA GLY A 62 -0.30 13.73 2.40
C GLY A 62 1.09 13.59 3.02
N LEU A 63 2.11 14.10 2.36
CA LEU A 63 3.50 14.11 2.87
C LEU A 63 3.62 14.95 4.15
N ASP A 64 2.99 16.12 4.20
CA ASP A 64 2.99 16.97 5.40
C ASP A 64 2.28 16.27 6.57
N PHE A 65 1.16 15.61 6.30
CA PHE A 65 0.47 14.80 7.31
C PHE A 65 1.38 13.69 7.86
N VAL A 66 2.01 12.90 6.99
CA VAL A 66 2.90 11.81 7.40
C VAL A 66 4.10 12.37 8.17
N LYS A 67 4.75 13.42 7.68
CA LYS A 67 5.90 14.05 8.31
C LYS A 67 5.58 14.51 9.74
N ASN A 68 4.45 15.17 9.92
CA ASN A 68 4.05 15.73 11.21
C ASN A 68 3.56 14.66 12.20
N ASN A 69 3.13 13.48 11.71
CA ASN A 69 2.56 12.43 12.54
C ASN A 69 3.36 11.11 12.51
N PHE A 70 4.53 11.07 11.91
CA PHE A 70 5.27 9.84 11.60
C PHE A 70 5.39 8.89 12.80
N LYS A 71 5.84 9.40 13.96
CA LYS A 71 5.98 8.59 15.18
C LYS A 71 4.64 8.05 15.68
N LYS A 72 3.59 8.89 15.66
CA LYS A 72 2.25 8.50 16.09
C LYS A 72 1.64 7.45 15.16
N ILE A 73 1.83 7.61 13.85
CA ILE A 73 1.37 6.65 12.84
C ILE A 73 2.03 5.30 13.09
N ASN A 74 3.36 5.27 13.23
CA ASN A 74 4.09 4.02 13.43
C ASN A 74 3.71 3.32 14.73
N SER A 75 3.71 4.04 15.86
CA SER A 75 3.32 3.47 17.15
C SER A 75 1.90 2.89 17.10
N LYS A 76 0.94 3.66 16.60
CA LYS A 76 -0.45 3.21 16.54
C LYS A 76 -0.65 1.99 15.63
N ILE A 77 -0.01 1.98 14.46
CA ILE A 77 -0.09 0.85 13.52
C ILE A 77 0.57 -0.40 14.12
N ASP A 78 1.67 -0.24 14.83
CA ASP A 78 2.37 -1.35 15.50
C ASP A 78 1.52 -1.93 16.64
N ASP A 79 0.96 -1.08 17.50
CA ASP A 79 0.08 -1.49 18.60
C ASP A 79 -1.14 -2.26 18.08
N LEU A 80 -1.85 -1.70 17.08
CA LEU A 80 -3.02 -2.34 16.48
C LEU A 80 -2.65 -3.63 15.74
N GLY A 81 -1.53 -3.63 15.02
CA GLY A 81 -1.05 -4.81 14.29
C GLY A 81 -0.66 -5.95 15.20
N THR A 82 0.03 -5.65 16.31
CA THR A 82 0.41 -6.63 17.33
C THR A 82 -0.83 -7.21 17.99
N TYR A 83 -1.77 -6.37 18.37
CA TYR A 83 -3.03 -6.78 18.96
C TYR A 83 -3.84 -7.70 18.03
N LEU A 84 -4.09 -7.27 16.80
CA LEU A 84 -4.87 -8.07 15.84
C LEU A 84 -4.18 -9.40 15.49
N ASN A 85 -2.85 -9.40 15.37
CA ASN A 85 -2.08 -10.62 15.13
C ASN A 85 -2.25 -11.61 16.29
N TYR A 86 -2.14 -11.13 17.52
CA TYR A 86 -2.32 -11.93 18.73
C TYR A 86 -3.73 -12.52 18.80
N GLU A 87 -4.78 -11.70 18.66
CA GLU A 87 -6.17 -12.15 18.73
C GLU A 87 -6.49 -13.19 17.64
N LEU A 88 -6.13 -12.94 16.39
CA LEU A 88 -6.35 -13.89 15.30
C LEU A 88 -5.59 -15.21 15.51
N SER A 89 -4.40 -15.15 16.10
CA SER A 89 -3.60 -16.36 16.38
C SER A 89 -4.22 -17.25 17.47
N ASN A 90 -5.07 -16.70 18.33
CA ASN A 90 -5.76 -17.42 19.38
C ASN A 90 -7.10 -18.02 18.94
N ILE A 91 -7.58 -17.72 17.73
CA ILE A 91 -8.83 -18.28 17.21
C ILE A 91 -8.57 -19.68 16.62
N SER A 92 -9.27 -20.67 17.14
CA SER A 92 -9.19 -22.03 16.60
C SER A 92 -9.63 -22.07 15.14
N GLY A 93 -8.83 -22.69 14.27
CA GLY A 93 -9.09 -22.76 12.85
C GLY A 93 -8.58 -21.56 12.03
N VAL A 94 -7.99 -20.56 12.66
CA VAL A 94 -7.32 -19.45 11.98
C VAL A 94 -5.82 -19.72 11.92
N LYS A 95 -5.22 -19.54 10.74
CA LYS A 95 -3.77 -19.58 10.52
C LYS A 95 -3.29 -18.19 10.12
N VAL A 96 -2.44 -17.58 10.94
CA VAL A 96 -1.80 -16.29 10.67
C VAL A 96 -0.45 -16.52 9.98
N TYR A 97 -0.17 -15.76 8.92
CA TYR A 97 1.06 -15.81 8.13
C TYR A 97 2.01 -14.65 8.41
N THR A 98 1.51 -13.62 9.07
CA THR A 98 2.31 -12.43 9.43
C THR A 98 3.07 -12.71 10.73
N HIS A 99 4.39 -12.45 10.72
CA HIS A 99 5.20 -12.59 11.92
C HIS A 99 4.78 -11.55 12.98
N PRO A 100 4.60 -11.94 14.25
CA PRO A 100 4.10 -11.04 15.30
C PRO A 100 4.85 -9.70 15.41
N ASN A 101 6.17 -9.73 15.28
CA ASN A 101 7.02 -8.55 15.43
C ASN A 101 7.27 -7.79 14.12
N ASN A 102 6.52 -8.05 13.06
CA ASN A 102 6.79 -7.45 11.75
C ASN A 102 5.49 -7.28 10.93
N SER A 103 4.44 -6.81 11.57
CA SER A 103 3.14 -6.67 10.92
C SER A 103 3.03 -5.44 10.03
N PHE A 104 3.67 -4.33 10.42
CA PHE A 104 3.49 -3.02 9.77
C PHE A 104 2.01 -2.69 9.49
N GLY A 105 1.11 -3.18 10.36
CA GLY A 105 -0.34 -3.05 10.18
C GLY A 105 -0.94 -3.91 9.05
N ILE A 106 -0.20 -4.88 8.53
CA ILE A 106 -0.67 -5.80 7.48
C ILE A 106 -0.69 -7.21 8.04
N ILE A 107 -1.89 -7.74 8.27
CA ILE A 107 -2.08 -9.09 8.81
C ILE A 107 -2.67 -9.99 7.74
N GLY A 108 -1.91 -11.02 7.39
CA GLY A 108 -2.34 -12.09 6.48
C GLY A 108 -2.78 -13.31 7.26
N PHE A 109 -3.98 -13.80 7.02
CA PHE A 109 -4.51 -14.98 7.68
C PHE A 109 -5.43 -15.79 6.77
N ASN A 110 -5.70 -17.03 7.14
CA ASN A 110 -6.73 -17.88 6.54
C ASN A 110 -7.57 -18.53 7.62
N VAL A 111 -8.82 -18.81 7.28
CA VAL A 111 -9.73 -19.63 8.06
C VAL A 111 -9.75 -21.00 7.43
N LYS A 112 -9.64 -22.06 8.27
CA LYS A 112 -9.66 -23.44 7.82
C LYS A 112 -10.84 -23.72 6.88
N ASP A 113 -10.59 -24.46 5.81
CA ASP A 113 -11.58 -24.95 4.84
C ASP A 113 -12.35 -23.85 4.05
N TYR A 114 -12.05 -22.57 4.26
CA TYR A 114 -12.66 -21.45 3.53
C TYR A 114 -11.68 -20.82 2.55
N GLY A 115 -12.16 -20.48 1.36
CA GLY A 115 -11.39 -19.65 0.42
C GLY A 115 -11.22 -18.23 0.94
N SER A 116 -10.05 -17.62 0.71
CA SER A 116 -9.78 -16.28 1.21
C SER A 116 -10.73 -15.21 0.67
N SER A 117 -11.21 -15.35 -0.56
CA SER A 117 -12.21 -14.45 -1.15
C SER A 117 -13.57 -14.61 -0.48
N GLU A 118 -13.96 -15.84 -0.15
CA GLU A 118 -15.20 -16.13 0.57
C GLU A 118 -15.19 -15.54 1.98
N VAL A 119 -14.10 -15.72 2.72
CA VAL A 119 -13.94 -15.11 4.05
C VAL A 119 -14.04 -13.59 3.98
N SER A 120 -13.36 -12.97 3.02
CA SER A 120 -13.44 -11.51 2.84
C SER A 120 -14.84 -11.04 2.49
N GLN A 121 -15.58 -11.80 1.71
CA GLN A 121 -16.99 -11.49 1.38
C GLN A 121 -17.89 -11.61 2.61
N ILE A 122 -17.74 -12.69 3.40
CA ILE A 122 -18.52 -12.88 4.65
C ILE A 122 -18.24 -11.74 5.64
N LEU A 123 -16.96 -11.35 5.81
CA LEU A 123 -16.58 -10.25 6.69
C LEU A 123 -17.20 -8.93 6.24
N SER A 124 -17.22 -8.67 4.94
CA SER A 124 -17.85 -7.47 4.38
C SER A 124 -19.36 -7.47 4.57
N ASP A 125 -20.05 -8.53 4.17
CA ASP A 125 -21.51 -8.57 4.08
C ASP A 125 -22.19 -8.66 5.46
N LYS A 126 -21.60 -9.46 6.36
CA LYS A 126 -22.20 -9.71 7.67
C LYS A 126 -21.71 -8.78 8.77
N TYR A 127 -20.46 -8.32 8.67
CA TYR A 127 -19.80 -7.60 9.75
C TYR A 127 -19.33 -6.20 9.37
N CYS A 128 -19.51 -5.80 8.11
CA CYS A 128 -19.01 -4.52 7.57
C CYS A 128 -17.49 -4.33 7.77
N ILE A 129 -16.73 -5.44 7.71
CA ILE A 129 -15.27 -5.43 7.83
C ILE A 129 -14.66 -5.60 6.45
N CYS A 130 -14.01 -4.55 5.93
CA CYS A 130 -13.37 -4.56 4.62
C CYS A 130 -11.97 -5.17 4.70
N THR A 131 -11.83 -6.40 4.20
CA THR A 131 -10.55 -7.08 4.00
C THR A 131 -10.35 -7.39 2.51
N ARG A 132 -9.20 -7.89 2.14
CA ARG A 132 -8.95 -8.35 0.78
C ARG A 132 -8.54 -9.82 0.76
N GLY A 133 -9.31 -10.67 0.06
CA GLY A 133 -8.93 -12.05 -0.26
C GLY A 133 -8.15 -12.17 -1.57
N GLY A 134 -7.41 -13.27 -1.76
CA GLY A 134 -6.74 -13.63 -2.99
C GLY A 134 -5.20 -13.56 -2.94
N LEU A 135 -4.57 -13.37 -4.10
CA LEU A 135 -3.12 -13.50 -4.29
C LEU A 135 -2.34 -12.18 -4.14
N HIS A 136 -3.01 -11.03 -3.96
CA HIS A 136 -2.41 -9.72 -3.68
C HIS A 136 -1.30 -9.28 -4.66
N CYS A 137 -1.34 -9.72 -5.92
CA CYS A 137 -0.26 -9.53 -6.91
C CYS A 137 1.10 -10.11 -6.45
N ALA A 138 1.11 -11.14 -5.59
CA ALA A 138 2.28 -11.71 -4.95
C ALA A 138 2.39 -13.23 -5.17
N GLY A 139 2.19 -13.71 -6.40
CA GLY A 139 2.13 -15.12 -6.75
C GLY A 139 3.33 -15.93 -6.25
N LEU A 140 4.55 -15.40 -6.34
CA LEU A 140 5.75 -16.07 -5.84
C LEU A 140 5.73 -16.25 -4.31
N LYS A 141 5.21 -15.27 -3.59
CA LYS A 141 5.05 -15.37 -2.13
C LYS A 141 4.03 -16.44 -1.77
N HIS A 142 2.90 -16.47 -2.47
CA HIS A 142 1.88 -17.51 -2.27
C HIS A 142 2.39 -18.92 -2.59
N LYS A 143 3.22 -19.07 -3.64
CA LYS A 143 3.91 -20.32 -3.94
C LYS A 143 4.79 -20.77 -2.79
N ALA A 144 5.59 -19.86 -2.22
CA ALA A 144 6.47 -20.15 -1.10
C ALA A 144 5.71 -20.48 0.20
N LEU A 145 4.52 -19.93 0.40
CA LEU A 145 3.66 -20.18 1.56
C LEU A 145 2.71 -21.38 1.36
N GLY A 146 2.63 -21.95 0.17
CA GLY A 146 1.69 -23.03 -0.15
C GLY A 146 0.22 -22.57 -0.20
N THR A 147 -0.04 -21.32 -0.55
CA THR A 147 -1.38 -20.70 -0.50
C THR A 147 -1.88 -20.25 -1.87
N LEU A 148 -1.37 -20.81 -2.96
CA LEU A 148 -1.78 -20.41 -4.32
C LEU A 148 -3.26 -20.68 -4.60
N GLU A 149 -3.81 -21.77 -4.12
CA GLU A 149 -5.19 -22.15 -4.36
C GLU A 149 -6.15 -21.42 -3.42
N GLN A 150 -5.86 -21.38 -2.13
CA GLN A 150 -6.70 -20.77 -1.12
C GLN A 150 -6.62 -19.23 -1.14
N GLY A 151 -5.48 -18.68 -1.56
CA GLY A 151 -5.14 -17.27 -1.36
C GLY A 151 -4.86 -16.97 0.13
N ILE A 152 -4.87 -15.69 0.48
CA ILE A 152 -4.77 -15.21 1.87
C ILE A 152 -5.77 -14.07 2.05
N VAL A 153 -6.43 -14.01 3.20
CA VAL A 153 -7.16 -12.83 3.65
C VAL A 153 -6.17 -11.83 4.21
N ARG A 154 -6.25 -10.59 3.77
CA ARG A 154 -5.39 -9.51 4.27
C ARG A 154 -6.20 -8.42 4.93
N ALA A 155 -6.03 -8.24 6.22
CA ALA A 155 -6.40 -7.05 6.95
C ALA A 155 -5.27 -6.00 6.80
N SER A 156 -5.65 -4.74 6.59
CA SER A 156 -4.69 -3.64 6.45
C SER A 156 -5.14 -2.50 7.35
N LEU A 157 -4.36 -2.26 8.39
CA LEU A 157 -4.61 -1.23 9.38
C LEU A 157 -3.97 0.10 8.97
N SER A 158 -4.58 1.18 9.35
CA SER A 158 -4.09 2.54 9.13
C SER A 158 -4.12 3.34 10.43
N TYR A 159 -3.57 4.54 10.38
CA TYR A 159 -3.65 5.49 11.49
C TYR A 159 -5.09 5.82 11.93
N PHE A 160 -6.05 5.70 11.04
CA PHE A 160 -7.47 6.02 11.30
C PHE A 160 -8.27 4.88 11.92
N ASN A 161 -7.70 3.67 11.98
CA ASN A 161 -8.33 2.58 12.70
C ASN A 161 -8.19 2.73 14.21
N SER A 162 -9.02 2.01 14.95
CA SER A 162 -9.05 1.95 16.40
C SER A 162 -9.02 0.50 16.89
N PHE A 163 -8.77 0.29 18.17
CA PHE A 163 -8.88 -1.05 18.77
C PHE A 163 -10.28 -1.64 18.63
N SER A 164 -11.34 -0.82 18.66
CA SER A 164 -12.72 -1.32 18.44
C SER A 164 -12.94 -1.91 17.05
N ASP A 165 -12.16 -1.49 16.03
CA ASP A 165 -12.22 -2.09 14.70
C ASP A 165 -11.55 -3.47 14.66
N CYS A 166 -10.64 -3.74 15.58
CA CYS A 166 -9.94 -5.01 15.69
C CYS A 166 -10.67 -6.05 16.55
N VAL A 167 -11.65 -5.62 17.37
CA VAL A 167 -12.41 -6.49 18.28
C VAL A 167 -13.67 -7.06 17.63
N LYS A 168 -14.16 -6.45 16.56
CA LYS A 168 -15.34 -6.92 15.81
C LYS A 168 -15.10 -8.27 15.15
#